data_342d6afe2d11b584d359a444b2334004
#
_entry.id   342d6afe2d11b584d359a444b2334004
#
_cell.length_a   1.000
_cell.length_b   1.000
_cell.length_c   1.000
_cell.angle_alpha   90.00
_cell.angle_beta   90.00
_cell.angle_gamma   90.00
#
_symmetry.space_group_name_H-M   'P 1'
#
loop_
_entity.id
_entity.type
_entity.pdbx_description
1 polymer ?
#
loop_
_entity_poly.entity_id
_entity_poly.type
_entity_poly.pdbx_seq_one_letter_code
_entity_poly.pdbx_strand_id
1 'polypeptide(L)'
;MAVCNSEEEIALWNPSTRKHQILPVMPVEAPKGDLNVKPRRFTFYGFGHAPISDDYKVVRMVQFVGDNGFFSAEVKVYSLKSNSWRGIKDIPNYIRYLFQLGYLLFYRRGYATLAGGALHWVVPAGFGWYCMIVAFDLVAEEFRIVPQPDHVDGGFVMDLGVLEGQLLMICNYGNDFVDVWVMKEYGLKESWTKLFKVSQSSLNRDFGQVMPLAYSKSCDKDKVLLELDKEKLLWYDLRRRRAKTVRIEGAPNSFNVDVYVESLVPLGGDGMDGKTQQPAPEEKKKSNRKKM
;
A
#
# COMPACT_ATOMS: atom_id res chain seq x y z
N MET A 1 0.32 6.28 10.26
CA MET A 1 0.01 6.27 8.82
C MET A 1 0.83 7.35 8.13
N ALA A 2 1.44 7.05 6.98
CA ALA A 2 2.18 8.04 6.20
C ALA A 2 1.28 8.61 5.10
N VAL A 3 1.28 9.92 4.94
CA VAL A 3 0.53 10.63 3.90
C VAL A 3 1.52 11.41 3.05
N CYS A 4 1.43 11.29 1.74
CA CYS A 4 2.25 12.04 0.78
C CYS A 4 1.40 13.14 0.16
N ASN A 5 1.77 14.41 0.36
CA ASN A 5 1.07 15.55 -0.21
C ASN A 5 1.61 15.93 -1.60
N SER A 6 2.89 15.68 -1.82
CA SER A 6 3.58 15.85 -3.11
C SER A 6 4.71 14.83 -3.20
N GLU A 7 5.39 14.77 -4.33
CA GLU A 7 6.53 13.87 -4.49
C GLU A 7 7.72 14.21 -3.56
N GLU A 8 7.72 15.40 -2.96
CA GLU A 8 8.81 15.91 -2.10
C GLU A 8 8.38 16.14 -0.66
N GLU A 9 7.07 16.30 -0.40
CA GLU A 9 6.55 16.51 0.95
C GLU A 9 5.83 15.27 1.46
N ILE A 10 6.36 14.66 2.50
CA ILE A 10 5.81 13.50 3.17
C ILE A 10 5.45 13.90 4.59
N ALA A 11 4.26 13.53 5.04
CA ALA A 11 3.85 13.70 6.41
C ALA A 11 3.50 12.35 7.05
N LEU A 12 3.86 12.16 8.29
CA LEU A 12 3.30 11.14 9.16
C LEU A 12 2.09 11.71 9.88
N TRP A 13 1.02 10.95 9.91
CA TRP A 13 -0.19 11.32 10.63
C TRP A 13 -0.65 10.17 11.53
N ASN A 14 -0.95 10.52 12.78
CA ASN A 14 -1.54 9.58 13.73
C ASN A 14 -3.03 9.89 13.90
N PRO A 15 -3.93 9.02 13.40
CA PRO A 15 -5.38 9.23 13.47
C PRO A 15 -5.91 9.30 14.90
N SER A 16 -5.31 8.53 15.84
CA SER A 16 -5.77 8.47 17.23
C SER A 16 -5.52 9.78 17.99
N THR A 17 -4.37 10.41 17.75
CA THR A 17 -4.01 11.68 18.41
C THR A 17 -4.31 12.90 17.54
N ARG A 18 -4.66 12.71 16.25
CA ARG A 18 -4.85 13.75 15.23
C ARG A 18 -3.62 14.65 15.01
N LYS A 19 -2.46 14.20 15.45
CA LYS A 19 -1.19 14.90 15.23
C LYS A 19 -0.54 14.46 13.93
N HIS A 20 0.21 15.35 13.31
CA HIS A 20 1.01 15.06 12.14
C HIS A 20 2.41 15.66 12.29
N GLN A 21 3.35 15.10 11.55
CA GLN A 21 4.73 15.57 11.44
C GLN A 21 5.13 15.58 9.97
N ILE A 22 5.57 16.72 9.47
CA ILE A 22 6.19 16.82 8.15
C ILE A 22 7.61 16.29 8.26
N LEU A 23 7.98 15.38 7.38
CA LEU A 23 9.31 14.80 7.35
C LEU A 23 10.33 15.78 6.75
N PRO A 24 11.61 15.68 7.13
CA PRO A 24 12.65 16.45 6.48
C PRO A 24 12.64 16.26 4.98
N VAL A 25 12.70 17.36 4.23
CA VAL A 25 12.73 17.30 2.77
C VAL A 25 13.94 16.51 2.31
N MET A 26 13.71 15.54 1.44
CA MET A 26 14.76 14.73 0.85
C MET A 26 14.67 14.83 -0.68
N PRO A 27 15.53 15.64 -1.30
CA PRO A 27 15.56 15.77 -2.75
C PRO A 27 15.75 14.41 -3.43
N VAL A 28 15.10 14.24 -4.58
CA VAL A 28 15.32 13.09 -5.44
C VAL A 28 16.55 13.36 -6.30
N GLU A 29 17.53 12.47 -6.21
CA GLU A 29 18.75 12.58 -7.00
C GLU A 29 18.49 12.15 -8.44
N ALA A 30 18.61 13.10 -9.37
CA ALA A 30 18.51 12.75 -10.78
C ALA A 30 19.66 11.82 -11.18
N PRO A 31 19.40 10.80 -12.02
CA PRO A 31 20.46 9.92 -12.49
C PRO A 31 21.53 10.72 -13.23
N LYS A 32 22.80 10.38 -12.95
CA LYS A 32 23.96 10.97 -13.63
C LYS A 32 24.09 10.35 -15.03
N GLY A 33 24.20 11.17 -16.07
CA GLY A 33 24.44 10.74 -17.44
C GLY A 33 23.89 11.73 -18.46
N ASP A 34 24.43 11.65 -19.66
CA ASP A 34 23.91 12.42 -20.81
C ASP A 34 22.63 11.72 -21.33
N LEU A 35 21.49 12.06 -20.73
CA LEU A 35 20.21 11.52 -21.10
C LEU A 35 19.60 12.44 -22.15
N ASN A 36 19.71 12.05 -23.42
CA ASN A 36 19.09 12.76 -24.55
C ASN A 36 17.56 12.84 -24.41
N VAL A 37 16.97 11.99 -23.56
CA VAL A 37 15.54 11.98 -23.24
C VAL A 37 15.37 11.93 -21.73
N LYS A 38 14.53 12.81 -21.19
CA LYS A 38 14.21 12.85 -19.75
C LYS A 38 13.49 11.55 -19.35
N PRO A 39 14.06 10.73 -18.44
CA PRO A 39 13.42 9.49 -18.04
C PRO A 39 12.11 9.75 -17.27
N ARG A 40 11.17 8.83 -17.39
CA ARG A 40 9.95 8.82 -16.56
C ARG A 40 10.32 8.45 -15.13
N ARG A 41 9.72 9.14 -14.17
CA ARG A 41 9.92 8.92 -12.75
C ARG A 41 8.69 8.24 -12.14
N PHE A 42 8.94 7.20 -11.35
CA PHE A 42 7.94 6.49 -10.57
C PHE A 42 8.38 6.46 -9.11
N THR A 43 7.47 6.79 -8.20
CA THR A 43 7.77 6.83 -6.77
C THR A 43 6.85 5.88 -6.01
N PHE A 44 7.44 5.05 -5.17
CA PHE A 44 6.76 4.08 -4.33
C PHE A 44 7.08 4.37 -2.87
N TYR A 45 6.10 4.16 -2.00
CA TYR A 45 6.25 4.38 -0.58
C TYR A 45 5.86 3.14 0.22
N GLY A 46 6.45 3.01 1.39
CA GLY A 46 6.06 2.06 2.42
C GLY A 46 6.22 2.67 3.80
N PHE A 47 5.36 2.28 4.73
CA PHE A 47 5.42 2.72 6.11
C PHE A 47 5.20 1.52 7.03
N GLY A 48 6.01 1.40 8.08
CA GLY A 48 5.87 0.34 9.04
C GLY A 48 6.68 0.56 10.32
N HIS A 49 6.43 -0.30 11.28
CA HIS A 49 7.14 -0.37 12.54
C HIS A 49 8.18 -1.49 12.50
N ALA A 50 9.43 -1.17 12.85
CA ALA A 50 10.53 -2.12 13.01
C ALA A 50 10.61 -2.55 14.49
N PRO A 51 10.13 -3.74 14.86
CA PRO A 51 9.90 -4.09 16.28
C PRO A 51 11.19 -4.19 17.11
N ILE A 52 12.30 -4.64 16.50
CA ILE A 52 13.59 -4.81 17.23
C ILE A 52 14.18 -3.44 17.62
N SER A 53 14.15 -2.46 16.71
CA SER A 53 14.61 -1.11 16.97
C SER A 53 13.56 -0.25 17.64
N ASP A 54 12.30 -0.74 17.72
CA ASP A 54 11.12 -0.02 18.17
C ASP A 54 11.00 1.34 17.46
N ASP A 55 11.15 1.35 16.15
CA ASP A 55 11.21 2.55 15.32
C ASP A 55 10.20 2.49 14.19
N TYR A 56 9.58 3.63 13.89
CA TYR A 56 8.73 3.77 12.70
C TYR A 56 9.57 4.23 11.53
N LYS A 57 9.43 3.53 10.40
CA LYS A 57 10.20 3.80 9.19
C LYS A 57 9.30 4.10 8.00
N VAL A 58 9.74 5.07 7.18
CA VAL A 58 9.19 5.31 5.85
C VAL A 58 10.23 4.89 4.83
N VAL A 59 9.85 4.05 3.89
CA VAL A 59 10.70 3.68 2.76
C VAL A 59 10.19 4.42 1.53
N ARG A 60 11.05 5.20 0.88
CA ARG A 60 10.81 5.82 -0.42
C ARG A 60 11.68 5.15 -1.45
N MET A 61 11.08 4.62 -2.51
CA MET A 61 11.76 4.08 -3.67
C MET A 61 11.42 4.92 -4.89
N VAL A 62 12.43 5.46 -5.56
CA VAL A 62 12.27 6.22 -6.80
C VAL A 62 12.92 5.46 -7.94
N GLN A 63 12.20 5.27 -9.03
CA GLN A 63 12.68 4.61 -10.23
C GLN A 63 12.65 5.57 -11.41
N PHE A 64 13.71 5.57 -12.17
CA PHE A 64 13.85 6.33 -13.42
C PHE A 64 13.95 5.35 -14.59
N VAL A 65 13.09 5.52 -15.55
CA VAL A 65 12.96 4.60 -16.70
C VAL A 65 13.00 5.40 -17.99
N GLY A 66 13.95 5.09 -18.86
CA GLY A 66 14.06 5.66 -20.21
C GLY A 66 13.62 4.69 -21.30
N ASP A 67 13.19 5.22 -22.43
CA ASP A 67 12.70 4.44 -23.57
C ASP A 67 13.79 3.58 -24.24
N ASN A 68 15.06 3.91 -24.01
CA ASN A 68 16.26 3.18 -24.50
C ASN A 68 16.68 2.00 -23.59
N GLY A 69 15.82 1.57 -22.66
CA GLY A 69 16.15 0.55 -21.67
C GLY A 69 16.95 1.07 -20.46
N PHE A 70 17.13 2.39 -20.37
CA PHE A 70 17.74 3.01 -19.19
C PHE A 70 16.90 2.72 -17.96
N PHE A 71 17.58 2.35 -16.88
CA PHE A 71 16.99 2.16 -15.56
C PHE A 71 17.94 2.62 -14.47
N SER A 72 17.41 3.37 -13.52
CA SER A 72 18.07 3.72 -12.27
C SER A 72 17.07 3.70 -11.14
N ALA A 73 17.49 3.35 -9.94
CA ALA A 73 16.65 3.36 -8.76
C ALA A 73 17.38 3.98 -7.57
N GLU A 74 16.65 4.71 -6.75
CA GLU A 74 17.07 5.22 -5.45
C GLU A 74 16.13 4.67 -4.38
N VAL A 75 16.68 4.14 -3.29
CA VAL A 75 15.90 3.74 -2.11
C VAL A 75 16.43 4.48 -0.90
N LYS A 76 15.53 5.18 -0.20
CA LYS A 76 15.85 5.89 1.05
C LYS A 76 14.89 5.47 2.15
N VAL A 77 15.42 5.33 3.35
CA VAL A 77 14.69 4.97 4.57
C VAL A 77 14.75 6.13 5.54
N TYR A 78 13.61 6.59 5.99
CA TYR A 78 13.47 7.53 7.08
C TYR A 78 13.26 6.77 8.38
N SER A 79 13.91 7.19 9.44
CA SER A 79 13.72 6.73 10.81
C SER A 79 13.08 7.83 11.63
N LEU A 80 11.96 7.51 12.30
CA LEU A 80 11.26 8.47 13.16
C LEU A 80 12.12 8.81 14.39
N LYS A 81 12.81 7.82 14.98
CA LYS A 81 13.67 8.02 16.14
C LYS A 81 14.82 8.98 15.87
N SER A 82 15.50 8.81 14.74
CA SER A 82 16.65 9.68 14.39
C SER A 82 16.23 10.93 13.63
N ASN A 83 14.96 11.05 13.23
CA ASN A 83 14.42 12.14 12.40
C ASN A 83 15.29 12.40 11.16
N SER A 84 15.74 11.35 10.50
CA SER A 84 16.67 11.46 9.38
C SER A 84 16.47 10.39 8.32
N TRP A 85 16.87 10.74 7.09
CA TRP A 85 16.88 9.85 5.94
C TRP A 85 18.26 9.23 5.74
N ARG A 86 18.30 7.98 5.28
CA ARG A 86 19.52 7.31 4.81
C ARG A 86 19.26 6.53 3.52
N GLY A 87 20.29 6.42 2.68
CA GLY A 87 20.22 5.67 1.43
C GLY A 87 20.52 4.18 1.62
N ILE A 88 19.84 3.33 0.86
CA ILE A 88 20.12 1.90 0.71
C ILE A 88 21.00 1.72 -0.53
N LYS A 89 22.13 1.01 -0.38
CA LYS A 89 23.12 0.82 -1.46
C LYS A 89 22.83 -0.42 -2.30
N ASP A 90 22.43 -1.51 -1.64
CA ASP A 90 22.26 -2.82 -2.28
C ASP A 90 20.81 -2.98 -2.77
N ILE A 91 20.55 -2.42 -3.95
CA ILE A 91 19.25 -2.46 -4.60
C ILE A 91 19.24 -3.61 -5.61
N PRO A 92 18.45 -4.68 -5.41
CA PRO A 92 18.46 -5.82 -6.31
C PRO A 92 17.88 -5.50 -7.69
N ASN A 93 18.44 -6.13 -8.71
CA ASN A 93 17.98 -5.92 -10.10
C ASN A 93 16.52 -6.31 -10.34
N TYR A 94 15.97 -7.23 -9.57
CA TYR A 94 14.58 -7.68 -9.77
C TYR A 94 13.54 -6.61 -9.45
N ILE A 95 13.84 -5.59 -8.63
CA ILE A 95 12.92 -4.49 -8.39
C ILE A 95 12.75 -3.59 -9.62
N ARG A 96 13.62 -3.72 -10.63
CA ARG A 96 13.58 -2.96 -11.88
C ARG A 96 12.21 -2.94 -12.55
N TYR A 97 11.43 -4.01 -12.39
CA TYR A 97 10.16 -4.16 -13.09
C TYR A 97 8.96 -3.59 -12.33
N LEU A 98 9.15 -3.00 -11.14
CA LEU A 98 8.06 -2.37 -10.38
C LEU A 98 7.31 -1.32 -11.21
N PHE A 99 8.02 -0.55 -12.02
CA PHE A 99 7.41 0.49 -12.86
C PHE A 99 6.44 -0.08 -13.91
N GLN A 100 6.61 -1.34 -14.34
CA GLN A 100 5.71 -1.98 -15.32
C GLN A 100 4.30 -2.13 -14.76
N LEU A 101 4.16 -2.16 -13.45
CA LEU A 101 2.87 -2.06 -12.77
C LEU A 101 2.26 -0.65 -12.87
N GLY A 102 2.98 0.36 -13.35
CA GLY A 102 2.51 1.74 -13.47
C GLY A 102 1.22 1.87 -14.28
N TYR A 103 1.01 1.04 -15.31
CA TYR A 103 -0.25 0.93 -16.02
C TYR A 103 -1.36 0.25 -15.20
N LEU A 104 -1.00 -0.62 -14.25
CA LEU A 104 -1.91 -1.28 -13.32
C LEU A 104 -2.10 -0.46 -12.03
N LEU A 105 -1.23 0.51 -11.75
CA LEU A 105 -1.28 1.37 -10.56
C LEU A 105 -2.50 2.30 -10.52
N PHE A 106 -3.18 2.54 -11.64
CA PHE A 106 -4.50 3.18 -11.60
C PHE A 106 -5.51 2.38 -10.76
N TYR A 107 -5.31 1.07 -10.65
CA TYR A 107 -6.13 0.16 -9.85
C TYR A 107 -5.51 -0.19 -8.49
N ARG A 108 -4.22 0.04 -8.29
CA ARG A 108 -3.48 -0.34 -7.08
C ARG A 108 -3.04 0.87 -6.30
N ARG A 109 -3.09 0.74 -4.99
CA ARG A 109 -2.46 1.69 -4.07
C ARG A 109 -0.97 1.58 -4.29
N GLY A 110 -0.27 2.58 -4.78
CA GLY A 110 1.19 2.60 -4.96
C GLY A 110 2.01 2.47 -3.65
N TYR A 111 1.38 1.90 -2.61
CA TYR A 111 1.95 1.73 -1.28
C TYR A 111 2.26 0.27 -1.00
N ALA A 112 3.32 0.05 -0.24
CA ALA A 112 3.69 -1.27 0.25
C ALA A 112 2.67 -1.82 1.24
N THR A 113 2.52 -3.14 1.24
CA THR A 113 1.74 -3.87 2.23
C THR A 113 2.64 -4.29 3.39
N LEU A 114 2.34 -3.83 4.61
CA LEU A 114 3.11 -4.19 5.82
C LEU A 114 2.60 -5.50 6.40
N ALA A 115 3.44 -6.52 6.47
CA ALA A 115 3.19 -7.78 7.17
C ALA A 115 4.50 -8.39 7.67
N GLY A 116 4.49 -9.13 8.77
CA GLY A 116 5.66 -9.85 9.29
C GLY A 116 6.92 -8.99 9.48
N GLY A 117 6.78 -7.70 9.79
CA GLY A 117 7.90 -6.76 9.97
C GLY A 117 8.56 -6.30 8.68
N ALA A 118 7.97 -6.57 7.52
CA ALA A 118 8.48 -6.18 6.21
C ALA A 118 7.42 -5.49 5.35
N LEU A 119 7.87 -4.67 4.42
CA LEU A 119 7.06 -3.99 3.41
C LEU A 119 7.07 -4.80 2.12
N HIS A 120 5.91 -5.05 1.53
CA HIS A 120 5.76 -5.93 0.38
C HIS A 120 5.23 -5.20 -0.84
N TRP A 121 5.77 -5.57 -2.00
CA TRP A 121 5.30 -5.14 -3.32
C TRP A 121 5.15 -6.35 -4.24
N VAL A 122 4.21 -6.28 -5.16
CA VAL A 122 4.13 -7.19 -6.31
C VAL A 122 5.06 -6.66 -7.39
N VAL A 123 5.90 -7.51 -7.94
CA VAL A 123 6.85 -7.17 -9.00
C VAL A 123 6.67 -8.15 -10.16
N PRO A 124 6.48 -7.69 -11.40
CA PRO A 124 6.49 -8.58 -12.56
C PRO A 124 7.84 -9.31 -12.69
N ALA A 125 7.79 -10.61 -12.97
CA ALA A 125 8.98 -11.45 -13.17
C ALA A 125 9.39 -11.48 -14.67
N GLY A 126 9.59 -10.31 -15.28
CA GLY A 126 9.91 -10.18 -16.71
C GLY A 126 8.69 -9.84 -17.57
N PHE A 127 8.74 -10.21 -18.86
CA PHE A 127 7.64 -9.99 -19.80
C PHE A 127 6.61 -11.12 -19.65
N GLY A 128 5.47 -10.84 -19.01
CA GLY A 128 4.39 -11.80 -18.85
C GLY A 128 3.50 -11.55 -17.62
N TRP A 129 2.57 -12.47 -17.37
CA TRP A 129 1.64 -12.41 -16.24
C TRP A 129 2.23 -12.94 -14.91
N TYR A 130 3.48 -13.41 -14.94
CA TYR A 130 4.13 -13.90 -13.74
C TYR A 130 4.59 -12.74 -12.87
N CYS A 131 4.15 -12.76 -11.64
CA CYS A 131 4.55 -11.77 -10.63
C CYS A 131 5.26 -12.47 -9.48
N MET A 132 6.19 -11.76 -8.86
CA MET A 132 6.84 -12.17 -7.61
C MET A 132 6.44 -11.21 -6.48
N ILE A 133 6.47 -11.69 -5.25
CA ILE A 133 6.32 -10.86 -4.06
C ILE A 133 7.71 -10.51 -3.56
N VAL A 134 8.01 -9.24 -3.50
CA VAL A 134 9.27 -8.70 -2.96
C VAL A 134 9.00 -8.05 -1.62
N ALA A 135 9.82 -8.36 -0.64
CA ALA A 135 9.76 -7.76 0.69
C ALA A 135 11.02 -6.92 0.96
N PHE A 136 10.84 -5.80 1.66
CA PHE A 136 11.91 -5.04 2.30
C PHE A 136 11.78 -5.20 3.81
N ASP A 137 12.74 -5.88 4.42
CA ASP A 137 12.78 -6.10 5.86
C ASP A 137 13.10 -4.78 6.57
N LEU A 138 12.24 -4.34 7.50
CA LEU A 138 12.42 -3.06 8.19
C LEU A 138 13.52 -3.07 9.26
N VAL A 139 13.97 -4.25 9.67
CA VAL A 139 15.04 -4.40 10.67
C VAL A 139 16.39 -4.54 9.98
N ALA A 140 16.52 -5.52 9.07
CA ALA A 140 17.76 -5.75 8.32
C ALA A 140 18.00 -4.68 7.24
N GLU A 141 16.92 -4.04 6.74
CA GLU A 141 16.91 -3.08 5.64
C GLU A 141 17.43 -3.66 4.33
N GLU A 142 17.02 -4.87 4.09
CA GLU A 142 17.38 -5.67 2.93
C GLU A 142 16.15 -6.13 2.16
N PHE A 143 16.31 -6.24 0.83
CA PHE A 143 15.28 -6.81 -0.03
C PHE A 143 15.39 -8.34 -0.07
N ARG A 144 14.23 -9.00 -0.10
CA ARG A 144 14.14 -10.44 -0.33
C ARG A 144 12.91 -10.82 -1.16
N ILE A 145 12.95 -11.95 -1.82
CA ILE A 145 11.80 -12.54 -2.50
C ILE A 145 11.04 -13.39 -1.48
N VAL A 146 9.72 -13.15 -1.40
CA VAL A 146 8.83 -13.98 -0.58
C VAL A 146 8.40 -15.19 -1.40
N PRO A 147 8.58 -16.41 -0.90
CA PRO A 147 8.21 -17.62 -1.63
C PRO A 147 6.69 -17.69 -1.82
N GLN A 148 6.27 -18.11 -3.02
CA GLN A 148 4.87 -18.26 -3.40
C GLN A 148 4.50 -19.74 -3.49
N PRO A 149 3.20 -20.12 -3.37
CA PRO A 149 2.78 -21.50 -3.51
C PRO A 149 2.93 -21.99 -4.96
N ASP A 150 3.31 -23.28 -5.13
CA ASP A 150 3.54 -23.88 -6.46
C ASP A 150 2.24 -24.11 -7.28
N HIS A 151 1.09 -24.10 -6.62
CA HIS A 151 -0.17 -24.54 -7.18
C HIS A 151 -1.11 -23.39 -7.61
N VAL A 152 -0.56 -22.21 -7.75
CA VAL A 152 -1.35 -21.07 -8.24
C VAL A 152 -1.21 -21.03 -9.75
N ASP A 153 -2.26 -21.49 -10.45
CA ASP A 153 -2.31 -21.42 -11.91
C ASP A 153 -2.10 -19.98 -12.37
N GLY A 154 -1.28 -19.79 -13.40
CA GLY A 154 -1.03 -18.46 -13.97
C GLY A 154 -2.29 -17.84 -14.60
N GLY A 155 -2.17 -16.60 -15.08
CA GLY A 155 -3.27 -15.92 -15.78
C GLY A 155 -4.18 -15.07 -14.88
N PHE A 156 -3.71 -14.71 -13.70
CA PHE A 156 -4.40 -13.80 -12.78
C PHE A 156 -3.61 -12.51 -12.55
N VAL A 157 -4.29 -11.47 -12.15
CA VAL A 157 -3.70 -10.25 -11.62
C VAL A 157 -3.50 -10.42 -10.12
N MET A 158 -2.25 -10.29 -9.66
CA MET A 158 -1.90 -10.40 -8.24
C MET A 158 -2.03 -9.07 -7.52
N ASP A 159 -2.60 -9.10 -6.32
CA ASP A 159 -2.54 -8.02 -5.34
C ASP A 159 -2.16 -8.55 -3.96
N LEU A 160 -1.76 -7.65 -3.06
CA LEU A 160 -1.40 -7.98 -1.68
C LEU A 160 -2.32 -7.26 -0.70
N GLY A 161 -2.62 -7.93 0.39
CA GLY A 161 -3.38 -7.38 1.50
C GLY A 161 -2.89 -7.90 2.84
N VAL A 162 -3.54 -7.46 3.89
CA VAL A 162 -3.30 -7.92 5.25
C VAL A 162 -4.63 -8.23 5.92
N LEU A 163 -4.71 -9.36 6.57
CA LEU A 163 -5.84 -9.72 7.40
C LEU A 163 -5.32 -10.28 8.73
N GLU A 164 -5.67 -9.61 9.83
CA GLU A 164 -5.16 -9.94 11.18
C GLU A 164 -3.62 -10.01 11.26
N GLY A 165 -2.93 -9.12 10.56
CA GLY A 165 -1.46 -9.07 10.55
C GLY A 165 -0.78 -10.09 9.63
N GLN A 166 -1.54 -10.99 9.01
CA GLN A 166 -1.02 -12.00 8.08
C GLN A 166 -1.04 -11.50 6.63
N LEU A 167 0.01 -11.80 5.88
CA LEU A 167 0.11 -11.43 4.46
C LEU A 167 -0.92 -12.21 3.64
N LEU A 168 -1.67 -11.48 2.83
CA LEU A 168 -2.57 -12.05 1.83
C LEU A 168 -1.98 -11.91 0.43
N MET A 169 -2.19 -12.95 -0.38
CA MET A 169 -2.06 -12.91 -1.82
C MET A 169 -3.46 -13.03 -2.43
N ILE A 170 -3.82 -12.06 -3.26
CA ILE A 170 -5.14 -11.92 -3.88
C ILE A 170 -4.96 -12.17 -5.36
N CYS A 171 -5.50 -13.28 -5.85
CA CYS A 171 -5.40 -13.73 -7.23
C CYS A 171 -6.71 -13.43 -7.97
N ASN A 172 -6.71 -12.40 -8.81
CA ASN A 172 -7.86 -11.99 -9.58
C ASN A 172 -7.83 -12.60 -10.98
N TYR A 173 -8.76 -13.51 -11.27
CA TYR A 173 -8.92 -14.20 -12.55
C TYR A 173 -9.87 -13.47 -13.51
N GLY A 174 -9.78 -12.16 -13.51
CA GLY A 174 -10.64 -11.32 -14.36
C GLY A 174 -12.11 -11.35 -13.89
N ASN A 175 -13.02 -11.54 -14.85
CA ASN A 175 -14.44 -11.46 -14.60
C ASN A 175 -15.04 -12.71 -13.92
N ASP A 176 -14.27 -13.73 -13.55
CA ASP A 176 -14.80 -14.96 -13.01
C ASP A 176 -14.84 -14.99 -11.48
N PHE A 177 -13.68 -14.85 -10.87
CA PHE A 177 -13.53 -14.92 -9.42
C PHE A 177 -12.19 -14.36 -8.93
N VAL A 178 -12.12 -14.17 -7.63
CA VAL A 178 -10.90 -13.87 -6.88
C VAL A 178 -10.65 -14.95 -5.85
N ASP A 179 -9.45 -15.52 -5.84
CA ASP A 179 -8.97 -16.39 -4.78
C ASP A 179 -8.14 -15.57 -3.79
N VAL A 180 -8.41 -15.75 -2.51
CA VAL A 180 -7.66 -15.12 -1.42
C VAL A 180 -6.87 -16.20 -0.68
N TRP A 181 -5.54 -16.02 -0.68
CA TRP A 181 -4.60 -16.88 0.03
C TRP A 181 -3.99 -16.13 1.21
N VAL A 182 -3.66 -16.86 2.28
CA VAL A 182 -3.00 -16.33 3.47
C VAL A 182 -1.72 -17.09 3.74
N MET A 183 -0.66 -16.36 4.07
CA MET A 183 0.59 -16.94 4.60
C MET A 183 0.46 -17.04 6.12
N LYS A 184 0.23 -18.26 6.64
CA LYS A 184 0.02 -18.50 8.08
C LYS A 184 1.28 -18.32 8.91
N GLU A 185 2.41 -18.76 8.36
CA GLU A 185 3.72 -18.60 8.95
C GLU A 185 4.60 -17.79 7.99
N TYR A 186 4.96 -16.58 8.42
CA TYR A 186 5.61 -15.61 7.56
C TYR A 186 6.96 -16.13 7.03
N GLY A 187 7.11 -16.10 5.69
CA GLY A 187 8.31 -16.54 4.99
C GLY A 187 8.34 -18.04 4.67
N LEU A 188 7.41 -18.84 5.19
CA LEU A 188 7.33 -20.29 4.93
C LEU A 188 6.38 -20.57 3.74
N LYS A 189 6.91 -21.08 2.63
CA LYS A 189 6.17 -21.37 1.40
C LYS A 189 4.97 -22.28 1.62
N GLU A 190 5.17 -23.34 2.38
CA GLU A 190 4.19 -24.39 2.66
C GLU A 190 3.03 -23.89 3.54
N SER A 191 3.20 -22.73 4.17
CA SER A 191 2.17 -22.13 5.03
C SER A 191 1.06 -21.41 4.25
N TRP A 192 1.23 -21.18 2.96
CA TRP A 192 0.20 -20.61 2.12
C TRP A 192 -1.04 -21.50 2.07
N THR A 193 -2.16 -20.95 2.43
CA THR A 193 -3.43 -21.66 2.46
C THR A 193 -4.50 -20.80 1.79
N LYS A 194 -5.30 -21.41 0.89
CA LYS A 194 -6.45 -20.71 0.31
C LYS A 194 -7.48 -20.47 1.41
N LEU A 195 -7.81 -19.21 1.63
CA LEU A 195 -8.70 -18.78 2.70
C LEU A 195 -10.16 -18.83 2.26
N PHE A 196 -10.45 -18.21 1.11
CA PHE A 196 -11.76 -18.21 0.49
C PHE A 196 -11.71 -17.78 -0.98
N LYS A 197 -12.82 -17.96 -1.66
CA LYS A 197 -13.06 -17.51 -3.04
C LYS A 197 -14.25 -16.58 -3.07
N VAL A 198 -14.16 -15.49 -3.84
CA VAL A 198 -15.26 -14.58 -4.15
C VAL A 198 -15.55 -14.68 -5.64
N SER A 199 -16.76 -15.01 -6.03
CA SER A 199 -17.19 -15.07 -7.43
C SER A 199 -18.20 -13.97 -7.74
N GLN A 200 -18.30 -13.59 -9.02
CA GLN A 200 -19.31 -12.63 -9.46
C GLN A 200 -20.75 -13.11 -9.14
N SER A 201 -21.01 -14.41 -9.29
CA SER A 201 -22.29 -15.02 -8.93
C SER A 201 -22.64 -14.87 -7.45
N SER A 202 -21.63 -14.84 -6.56
CA SER A 202 -21.83 -14.64 -5.13
C SER A 202 -22.13 -13.19 -4.75
N LEU A 203 -21.73 -12.24 -5.60
CA LEU A 203 -21.96 -10.80 -5.41
C LEU A 203 -23.11 -10.25 -6.25
N ASN A 204 -23.63 -11.02 -7.22
CA ASN A 204 -24.64 -10.62 -8.22
C ASN A 204 -24.21 -9.36 -9.00
N ARG A 205 -22.93 -9.21 -9.28
CA ARG A 205 -22.37 -8.08 -10.02
C ARG A 205 -20.96 -8.38 -10.50
N ASP A 206 -20.56 -7.69 -11.55
CA ASP A 206 -19.18 -7.62 -12.00
C ASP A 206 -18.34 -6.81 -11.02
N PHE A 207 -17.07 -7.15 -10.91
CA PHE A 207 -16.07 -6.42 -10.15
C PHE A 207 -14.69 -6.59 -10.76
N GLY A 208 -13.87 -5.56 -10.63
CA GLY A 208 -12.47 -5.57 -11.07
C GLY A 208 -11.49 -5.84 -9.93
N GLN A 209 -11.81 -5.42 -8.71
CA GLN A 209 -10.92 -5.55 -7.56
C GLN A 209 -11.69 -5.91 -6.28
N VAL A 210 -11.12 -6.81 -5.50
CA VAL A 210 -11.61 -7.17 -4.17
C VAL A 210 -10.45 -7.09 -3.18
N MET A 211 -10.64 -6.36 -2.08
CA MET A 211 -9.65 -6.25 -1.02
C MET A 211 -10.26 -6.65 0.33
N PRO A 212 -9.83 -7.76 0.94
CA PRO A 212 -10.20 -8.10 2.31
C PRO A 212 -9.61 -7.10 3.32
N LEU A 213 -10.40 -6.64 4.27
CA LEU A 213 -10.02 -5.62 5.24
C LEU A 213 -9.99 -6.15 6.68
N ALA A 214 -11.05 -6.82 7.12
CA ALA A 214 -11.19 -7.28 8.49
C ALA A 214 -12.22 -8.40 8.60
N TYR A 215 -12.07 -9.28 9.57
CA TYR A 215 -13.14 -10.19 9.96
C TYR A 215 -14.21 -9.47 10.80
N SER A 216 -15.41 -10.05 10.82
CA SER A 216 -16.43 -9.65 11.80
C SER A 216 -15.93 -9.93 13.23
N LYS A 217 -16.41 -9.13 14.17
CA LYS A 217 -16.10 -9.32 15.62
C LYS A 217 -16.75 -10.57 16.23
N SER A 218 -17.47 -11.37 15.44
CA SER A 218 -18.04 -12.64 15.89
C SER A 218 -16.93 -13.67 16.16
N CYS A 219 -17.12 -14.51 17.17
CA CYS A 219 -16.15 -15.54 17.54
C CYS A 219 -15.80 -16.49 16.38
N ASP A 220 -16.75 -16.74 15.47
CA ASP A 220 -16.62 -17.70 14.36
C ASP A 220 -15.90 -17.14 13.15
N LYS A 221 -15.61 -15.83 13.08
CA LYS A 221 -15.02 -15.15 11.91
C LYS A 221 -15.70 -15.54 10.58
N ASP A 222 -17.02 -15.73 10.61
CA ASP A 222 -17.81 -16.21 9.50
C ASP A 222 -18.02 -15.17 8.40
N LYS A 223 -17.68 -13.90 8.65
CA LYS A 223 -17.81 -12.79 7.70
C LYS A 223 -16.53 -12.00 7.60
N VAL A 224 -16.25 -11.56 6.38
CA VAL A 224 -15.12 -10.67 6.07
C VAL A 224 -15.64 -9.37 5.44
N LEU A 225 -15.10 -8.24 5.87
CA LEU A 225 -15.35 -6.95 5.24
C LEU A 225 -14.47 -6.86 4.00
N LEU A 226 -15.09 -6.64 2.85
CA LEU A 226 -14.43 -6.46 1.56
C LEU A 226 -14.61 -5.03 1.07
N GLU A 227 -13.55 -4.43 0.57
CA GLU A 227 -13.60 -3.27 -0.34
C GLU A 227 -13.73 -3.80 -1.76
N LEU A 228 -14.66 -3.25 -2.52
CA LEU A 228 -14.92 -3.61 -3.89
C LEU A 228 -14.75 -2.38 -4.79
N ASP A 229 -13.84 -2.46 -5.75
CA ASP A 229 -13.59 -1.46 -6.80
C ASP A 229 -13.32 -0.03 -6.30
N LYS A 230 -12.93 0.14 -5.01
CA LYS A 230 -12.81 1.44 -4.34
C LYS A 230 -14.12 2.24 -4.28
N GLU A 231 -15.24 1.56 -4.41
CA GLU A 231 -16.57 2.17 -4.46
C GLU A 231 -17.50 1.69 -3.35
N LYS A 232 -17.31 0.45 -2.87
CA LYS A 232 -18.23 -0.19 -1.94
C LYS A 232 -17.53 -0.99 -0.86
N LEU A 233 -18.15 -1.01 0.30
CA LEU A 233 -17.84 -1.96 1.36
C LEU A 233 -18.96 -3.00 1.45
N LEU A 234 -18.55 -4.26 1.59
CA LEU A 234 -19.45 -5.40 1.68
C LEU A 234 -19.06 -6.30 2.85
N TRP A 235 -20.03 -6.70 3.67
CA TRP A 235 -19.87 -7.88 4.53
C TRP A 235 -20.12 -9.12 3.70
N TYR A 236 -19.10 -9.95 3.50
CA TYR A 236 -19.18 -11.22 2.79
C TYR A 236 -19.24 -12.38 3.79
N ASP A 237 -20.34 -13.16 3.73
CA ASP A 237 -20.53 -14.35 4.55
C ASP A 237 -19.80 -15.52 3.90
N LEU A 238 -18.78 -16.03 4.56
CA LEU A 238 -17.88 -17.08 4.07
C LEU A 238 -18.58 -18.45 3.94
N ARG A 239 -19.59 -18.72 4.80
CA ARG A 239 -20.36 -19.97 4.77
C ARG A 239 -21.46 -19.93 3.71
N ARG A 240 -22.22 -18.85 3.70
CA ARG A 240 -23.37 -18.68 2.79
C ARG A 240 -22.98 -18.17 1.40
N ARG A 241 -21.75 -17.68 1.24
CA ARG A 241 -21.23 -17.08 0.01
C ARG A 241 -22.13 -15.96 -0.53
N ARG A 242 -22.57 -15.09 0.36
CA ARG A 242 -23.44 -13.95 0.05
C ARG A 242 -22.87 -12.68 0.63
N ALA A 243 -23.09 -11.57 -0.07
CA ALA A 243 -22.65 -10.25 0.37
C ALA A 243 -23.82 -9.38 0.81
N LYS A 244 -23.54 -8.50 1.78
CA LYS A 244 -24.42 -7.42 2.20
C LYS A 244 -23.67 -6.11 2.14
N THR A 245 -24.17 -5.14 1.38
CA THR A 245 -23.55 -3.81 1.26
C THR A 245 -23.59 -3.08 2.59
N VAL A 246 -22.45 -2.48 2.96
CA VAL A 246 -22.34 -1.52 4.05
C VAL A 246 -22.65 -0.14 3.48
N ARG A 247 -23.67 0.52 4.02
CA ARG A 247 -23.99 1.90 3.65
C ARG A 247 -23.21 2.84 4.53
N ILE A 248 -22.47 3.77 3.90
CA ILE A 248 -21.78 4.86 4.57
C ILE A 248 -22.45 6.14 4.09
N GLU A 249 -23.09 6.84 5.01
CA GLU A 249 -23.75 8.10 4.71
C GLU A 249 -22.70 9.16 4.36
N GLY A 250 -22.91 9.89 3.26
CA GLY A 250 -21.97 10.92 2.80
C GLY A 250 -20.68 10.40 2.15
N ALA A 251 -20.53 9.08 1.93
CA ALA A 251 -19.36 8.55 1.24
C ALA A 251 -19.30 9.04 -0.22
N PRO A 252 -18.11 9.40 -0.74
CA PRO A 252 -17.93 9.73 -2.14
C PRO A 252 -18.12 8.48 -3.03
N ASN A 253 -18.24 8.69 -4.35
CA ASN A 253 -18.40 7.60 -5.30
C ASN A 253 -17.17 6.68 -5.40
N SER A 254 -16.00 7.19 -5.07
CA SER A 254 -14.76 6.42 -5.00
C SER A 254 -13.98 6.83 -3.76
N PHE A 255 -13.47 5.83 -3.03
CA PHE A 255 -12.71 6.02 -1.79
C PHE A 255 -11.71 4.89 -1.58
N ASN A 256 -10.67 5.16 -0.82
CA ASN A 256 -9.76 4.13 -0.31
C ASN A 256 -10.07 3.85 1.17
N VAL A 257 -9.91 2.59 1.57
CA VAL A 257 -10.09 2.17 2.95
C VAL A 257 -8.77 1.60 3.47
N ASP A 258 -8.35 2.10 4.62
CA ASP A 258 -7.20 1.59 5.35
C ASP A 258 -7.62 1.16 6.74
N VAL A 259 -7.11 0.03 7.18
CA VAL A 259 -7.28 -0.46 8.55
C VAL A 259 -6.06 -0.01 9.36
N TYR A 260 -6.30 0.62 10.49
CA TYR A 260 -5.23 0.98 11.42
C TYR A 260 -5.54 0.49 12.83
N VAL A 261 -4.48 0.25 13.59
CA VAL A 261 -4.58 -0.01 15.03
C VAL A 261 -4.35 1.32 15.76
N GLU A 262 -5.21 1.62 16.72
CA GLU A 262 -5.07 2.82 17.53
C GLU A 262 -3.71 2.83 18.24
N SER A 263 -3.06 3.99 18.24
CA SER A 263 -1.74 4.17 18.81
C SER A 263 -1.61 5.55 19.46
N LEU A 264 -1.06 5.59 20.66
CA LEU A 264 -0.72 6.82 21.37
C LEU A 264 0.75 7.22 21.18
N VAL A 265 1.48 6.51 20.33
CA VAL A 265 2.89 6.83 20.02
C VAL A 265 3.00 8.27 19.53
N PRO A 266 3.81 9.12 20.19
CA PRO A 266 4.01 10.49 19.77
C PRO A 266 4.72 10.54 18.42
N LEU A 267 4.32 11.47 17.58
CA LEU A 267 5.07 11.85 16.40
C LEU A 267 6.07 12.95 16.82
N GLY A 268 7.37 12.67 16.69
CA GLY A 268 8.46 13.53 17.15
C GLY A 268 9.14 13.01 18.42
N GLY A 269 10.47 12.91 18.41
CA GLY A 269 11.26 12.64 19.60
C GLY A 269 11.03 13.72 20.67
N ASP A 270 11.18 13.36 21.92
CA ASP A 270 11.03 14.26 23.08
C ASP A 270 11.87 15.55 22.87
N GLY A 271 11.24 16.63 22.40
CA GLY A 271 11.95 17.90 22.27
C GLY A 271 11.46 18.94 21.27
N MET A 272 10.42 18.68 20.47
CA MET A 272 9.87 19.74 19.63
C MET A 272 8.36 19.86 19.81
N ASP A 273 7.94 20.90 20.54
CA ASP A 273 6.57 21.38 20.57
C ASP A 273 6.11 21.70 19.15
N GLY A 274 5.27 20.81 18.58
CA GLY A 274 4.71 20.97 17.27
C GLY A 274 3.86 22.25 17.22
N LYS A 275 4.27 23.22 16.41
CA LYS A 275 3.43 24.35 16.03
C LYS A 275 2.16 23.81 15.40
N THR A 276 1.09 23.83 16.16
CA THR A 276 -0.28 23.54 15.68
C THR A 276 -0.67 24.67 14.71
N GLN A 277 -0.45 24.47 13.42
CA GLN A 277 -1.09 25.32 12.42
C GLN A 277 -2.56 24.92 12.34
N GLN A 278 -3.43 25.73 12.89
CA GLN A 278 -4.86 25.63 12.63
C GLN A 278 -5.11 25.90 11.13
N PRO A 279 -6.01 25.14 10.48
CA PRO A 279 -6.41 25.45 9.12
C PRO A 279 -7.02 26.85 9.08
N ALA A 280 -6.61 27.67 8.10
CA ALA A 280 -7.13 29.02 7.91
C ALA A 280 -8.65 28.97 7.69
N PRO A 281 -9.43 29.89 8.27
CA PRO A 281 -10.87 29.94 8.08
C PRO A 281 -11.19 30.27 6.62
N GLU A 282 -12.10 29.49 6.03
CA GLU A 282 -12.63 29.74 4.68
C GLU A 282 -13.21 31.17 4.57
N GLU A 283 -12.61 32.02 3.76
CA GLU A 283 -13.17 33.31 3.38
C GLU A 283 -14.45 33.10 2.57
N LYS A 284 -15.58 33.38 3.19
CA LYS A 284 -16.87 33.47 2.50
C LYS A 284 -16.81 34.62 1.47
N LYS A 285 -16.68 34.31 0.19
CA LYS A 285 -16.85 35.28 -0.91
C LYS A 285 -18.25 35.90 -0.85
N LYS A 286 -18.32 37.15 -0.41
CA LYS A 286 -19.54 37.97 -0.50
C LYS A 286 -19.85 38.22 -1.98
N SER A 287 -20.94 37.65 -2.46
CA SER A 287 -21.52 37.93 -3.75
C SER A 287 -22.09 39.36 -3.75
N ASN A 288 -21.41 40.29 -4.40
CA ASN A 288 -21.97 41.63 -4.72
C ASN A 288 -22.90 41.47 -5.93
N ARG A 289 -24.20 41.36 -5.67
CA ARG A 289 -25.22 41.64 -6.67
C ARG A 289 -25.34 43.16 -6.82
N LYS A 290 -24.82 43.76 -7.89
CA LYS A 290 -25.23 45.06 -8.36
C LYS A 290 -26.55 44.91 -9.11
N LYS A 291 -27.56 45.64 -8.61
CA LYS A 291 -28.80 45.94 -9.36
C LYS A 291 -28.45 46.98 -10.44
N MET A 292 -28.84 46.70 -11.66
CA MET A 292 -29.38 47.59 -12.66
C MET A 292 -30.31 46.79 -13.55
#